data_be5eb5a295e2c8f38c798f3e7a13fde7
#
_entry.id   be5eb5a295e2c8f38c798f3e7a13fde7
#
_cell.length_a   1.000
_cell.length_b   1.000
_cell.length_c   1.000
_cell.angle_alpha   90.00
_cell.angle_beta   90.00
_cell.angle_gamma   90.00
#
_symmetry.space_group_name_H-M   'P 1'
#
loop_
_entity.id
_entity.type
_entity.pdbx_description
1 polymer ?
#
loop_
_entity_poly.entity_id
_entity_poly.type
_entity_poly.pdbx_seq_one_letter_code
_entity_poly.pdbx_strand_id
1 'polypeptide(L)'
;MKESQRKVSFLLAVGALATVTSFSSTLGKSSRHIYPSTLSDVKRRRGHISFQDYTPSHIHLDRIYGALSMAASTTLGDSDDLNSISKVELDSEKNGINGFHNTSSSIEIVNGSEKISMPKVAPYKELIVFISTTIIIWLSEPLLSLVDTTIVGKFASSTNIATASNIIKGVAPETLQLAALGPATMLCDNAFYLTYFLAMATTNQLATASAKSDDALQMKTTSHALGVASIMGLIITILIFAYGDTLLHYIIGSRGAMVNGMDLTKPIVALSWDYAKIRGVIAPITIMGMIAQAVSLATLDTRTPALAVLVACIINVFGDIFLVAKVGMGLRGAALATAAAGAASSLILIRECKKKVARWQALAPGDKRPFISLPDLTSFVTLVKLAGPIFFVIVGKLVCYSAMTLRVSDFGMMPLATHNIMLRVFFFFCTFGDSFSLAAQSFLPKVLYGGGREEVGANGNSDVKASEPKENTAMAKSLLKRIFMLASVMAVTNSGLAKQIMEKGGSFFTNDMAILTLLSDPSRVFFMMGSVLLHPLIMTMEGSILATRDLGFLVGAYGFTMTIMLSLLKFSTNSFTQVWRALFAFQAIRSVVFGARVFAKTRTPKESN
;
A
#
# COMPACT_ATOMS: atom_id res chain seq x y z
N MET A 1 12.81 24.21 21.97
CA MET A 1 11.74 23.79 21.05
C MET A 1 12.23 23.54 19.61
N LYS A 2 12.92 24.47 18.94
CA LYS A 2 13.44 24.27 17.57
C LYS A 2 14.45 23.12 17.45
N GLU A 3 15.23 22.84 18.48
CA GLU A 3 16.24 21.78 18.48
C GLU A 3 15.63 20.38 18.67
N SER A 4 14.58 20.27 19.48
CA SER A 4 13.81 19.02 19.65
C SER A 4 13.05 18.64 18.39
N GLN A 5 12.48 19.61 17.68
CA GLN A 5 11.82 19.37 16.39
C GLN A 5 12.82 18.97 15.30
N ARG A 6 14.02 19.55 15.30
CA ARG A 6 15.09 19.10 14.38
C ARG A 6 15.56 17.68 14.68
N LYS A 7 15.70 17.30 15.96
CA LYS A 7 16.07 15.93 16.37
C LYS A 7 15.01 14.90 15.99
N VAL A 8 13.72 15.22 16.14
CA VAL A 8 12.62 14.31 15.76
C VAL A 8 12.48 14.18 14.24
N SER A 9 12.55 15.29 13.49
CA SER A 9 12.56 15.24 12.02
C SER A 9 13.79 14.50 11.47
N PHE A 10 14.94 14.67 12.13
CA PHE A 10 16.17 13.94 11.80
C PHE A 10 16.05 12.45 12.15
N LEU A 11 15.50 12.10 13.31
CA LEU A 11 15.27 10.69 13.70
C LEU A 11 14.25 9.98 12.80
N LEU A 12 13.21 10.69 12.35
CA LEU A 12 12.26 10.14 11.36
C LEU A 12 12.90 9.97 9.98
N ALA A 13 13.72 10.93 9.54
CA ALA A 13 14.46 10.82 8.30
C ALA A 13 15.57 9.74 8.37
N VAL A 14 16.29 9.65 9.49
CA VAL A 14 17.30 8.61 9.73
C VAL A 14 16.64 7.24 9.94
N GLY A 15 15.49 7.16 10.61
CA GLY A 15 14.71 5.93 10.73
C GLY A 15 14.21 5.43 9.37
N ALA A 16 13.75 6.31 8.49
CA ALA A 16 13.37 5.99 7.12
C ALA A 16 14.60 5.58 6.28
N LEU A 17 15.74 6.28 6.43
CA LEU A 17 16.99 5.90 5.76
C LEU A 17 17.59 4.60 6.32
N ALA A 18 17.56 4.39 7.63
CA ALA A 18 18.06 3.16 8.27
C ALA A 18 17.22 1.94 7.88
N THR A 19 15.89 2.09 7.75
CA THR A 19 15.02 1.05 7.20
C THR A 19 15.32 0.78 5.73
N VAL A 20 15.61 1.81 4.94
CA VAL A 20 15.99 1.68 3.52
C VAL A 20 17.38 1.03 3.38
N THR A 21 18.37 1.37 4.22
CA THR A 21 19.72 0.77 4.18
C THR A 21 19.72 -0.67 4.71
N SER A 22 19.01 -0.96 5.79
CA SER A 22 18.78 -2.33 6.28
C SER A 22 18.06 -3.18 5.23
N PHE A 23 17.10 -2.58 4.52
CA PHE A 23 16.37 -3.21 3.43
C PHE A 23 17.27 -3.51 2.21
N SER A 24 18.14 -2.56 1.82
CA SER A 24 19.14 -2.75 0.75
C SER A 24 20.11 -3.90 1.06
N SER A 25 20.56 -4.03 2.31
CA SER A 25 21.44 -5.13 2.74
C SER A 25 20.73 -6.49 2.74
N THR A 26 19.43 -6.51 3.07
CA THR A 26 18.60 -7.72 3.04
C THR A 26 18.28 -8.15 1.60
N LEU A 27 18.05 -7.19 0.69
CA LEU A 27 17.85 -7.47 -0.73
C LEU A 27 19.13 -8.01 -1.39
N GLY A 28 20.29 -7.48 -1.04
CA GLY A 28 21.60 -7.92 -1.58
C GLY A 28 21.94 -9.35 -1.19
N LYS A 29 21.64 -9.77 0.04
CA LYS A 29 21.89 -11.14 0.53
C LYS A 29 20.88 -12.18 0.02
N SER A 30 19.65 -11.78 -0.30
CA SER A 30 18.59 -12.70 -0.78
C SER A 30 18.61 -12.92 -2.29
N SER A 31 19.37 -12.12 -3.08
CA SER A 31 19.28 -12.14 -4.55
C SER A 31 19.97 -13.33 -5.24
N ARG A 32 20.72 -14.18 -4.51
CA ARG A 32 21.43 -15.31 -5.15
C ARG A 32 20.62 -16.60 -5.29
N HIS A 33 19.40 -16.72 -4.73
CA HIS A 33 18.79 -18.04 -4.60
C HIS A 33 17.29 -18.17 -4.92
N ILE A 34 16.68 -17.30 -5.76
CA ILE A 34 15.24 -17.42 -6.07
C ILE A 34 14.95 -17.56 -7.58
N TYR A 35 15.90 -17.92 -8.41
CA TYR A 35 15.60 -18.36 -9.77
C TYR A 35 16.17 -19.76 -10.01
N PRO A 36 15.30 -20.79 -10.11
CA PRO A 36 15.72 -22.05 -10.71
C PRO A 36 15.95 -21.82 -12.20
N SER A 37 17.00 -22.41 -12.70
CA SER A 37 17.47 -22.49 -14.07
C SER A 37 16.46 -23.11 -15.04
N THR A 38 15.36 -22.43 -15.36
CA THR A 38 14.42 -22.88 -16.40
C THR A 38 14.91 -22.58 -17.83
N LEU A 39 16.01 -21.84 -17.97
CA LEU A 39 16.62 -21.58 -19.29
C LEU A 39 17.44 -22.76 -19.85
N SER A 40 17.92 -23.66 -18.98
CA SER A 40 18.67 -24.85 -19.41
C SER A 40 17.75 -25.94 -19.98
N ASP A 41 16.52 -26.05 -19.50
CA ASP A 41 15.60 -27.09 -19.95
C ASP A 41 14.93 -26.75 -21.29
N VAL A 42 14.78 -25.45 -21.61
CA VAL A 42 14.30 -25.00 -22.93
C VAL A 42 15.37 -25.24 -24.02
N LYS A 43 16.68 -25.19 -23.68
CA LYS A 43 17.76 -25.51 -24.63
C LYS A 43 17.83 -26.99 -25.03
N ARG A 44 17.35 -27.89 -24.16
CA ARG A 44 17.37 -29.34 -24.47
C ARG A 44 16.29 -29.81 -25.45
N ARG A 45 15.23 -29.01 -25.66
CA ARG A 45 14.11 -29.40 -26.55
C ARG A 45 14.13 -28.77 -27.95
N ARG A 46 14.99 -27.80 -28.20
CA ARG A 46 15.14 -27.24 -29.58
C ARG A 46 16.62 -27.02 -29.86
N GLY A 47 17.13 -27.79 -30.81
CA GLY A 47 18.48 -27.66 -31.30
C GLY A 47 18.76 -26.29 -31.90
N HIS A 48 19.98 -25.83 -31.62
CA HIS A 48 20.69 -24.72 -32.26
C HIS A 48 19.95 -23.40 -32.46
N ILE A 49 20.06 -22.48 -31.48
CA ILE A 49 20.16 -21.04 -31.74
C ILE A 49 21.32 -20.53 -30.90
N SER A 50 22.34 -19.99 -31.57
CA SER A 50 23.52 -19.42 -30.97
C SER A 50 23.15 -18.09 -30.27
N PHE A 51 23.44 -17.96 -28.99
CA PHE A 51 23.39 -16.71 -28.25
C PHE A 51 24.83 -16.25 -28.03
N GLN A 52 25.32 -15.42 -28.91
CA GLN A 52 26.40 -14.48 -28.61
C GLN A 52 25.76 -13.11 -28.36
N ASP A 53 26.31 -12.42 -27.36
CA ASP A 53 26.05 -11.03 -26.98
C ASP A 53 24.77 -10.71 -26.19
N TYR A 54 24.81 -11.05 -24.89
CA TYR A 54 24.15 -10.21 -23.89
C TYR A 54 24.95 -10.25 -22.58
N THR A 55 25.86 -9.31 -22.42
CA THR A 55 26.45 -8.96 -21.12
C THR A 55 25.47 -8.09 -20.35
N PRO A 56 25.11 -8.44 -19.10
CA PRO A 56 24.35 -7.51 -18.25
C PRO A 56 25.29 -6.34 -17.88
N SER A 57 24.95 -5.16 -18.36
CA SER A 57 25.59 -3.93 -17.89
C SER A 57 25.35 -3.79 -16.41
N HIS A 58 26.41 -3.94 -15.62
CA HIS A 58 26.49 -3.54 -14.22
C HIS A 58 26.21 -2.03 -14.13
N ILE A 59 24.99 -1.65 -13.77
CA ILE A 59 24.73 -0.29 -13.31
C ILE A 59 25.41 -0.16 -11.96
N HIS A 60 26.43 0.71 -11.90
CA HIS A 60 27.26 0.98 -10.75
C HIS A 60 26.45 1.37 -9.52
N LEU A 61 26.11 0.39 -8.68
CA LEU A 61 25.64 0.62 -7.30
C LEU A 61 26.69 1.36 -6.46
N ASP A 62 27.98 1.18 -6.78
CA ASP A 62 29.09 1.85 -6.12
C ASP A 62 29.07 3.39 -6.27
N ARG A 63 28.55 3.93 -7.37
CA ARG A 63 28.39 5.39 -7.54
C ARG A 63 27.27 5.97 -6.69
N ILE A 64 26.22 5.19 -6.42
CA ILE A 64 25.13 5.61 -5.53
C ILE A 64 25.58 5.53 -4.06
N TYR A 65 26.38 4.52 -3.72
CA TYR A 65 27.00 4.40 -2.39
C TYR A 65 28.02 5.53 -2.13
N GLY A 66 28.81 5.89 -3.11
CA GLY A 66 29.76 7.02 -3.02
C GLY A 66 29.05 8.37 -2.85
N ALA A 67 27.95 8.60 -3.55
CA ALA A 67 27.16 9.84 -3.43
C ALA A 67 26.42 9.94 -2.08
N LEU A 68 25.93 8.82 -1.54
CA LEU A 68 25.29 8.77 -0.23
C LEU A 68 26.30 8.91 0.91
N SER A 69 27.50 8.35 0.78
CA SER A 69 28.61 8.52 1.71
C SER A 69 29.13 9.97 1.74
N MET A 70 29.25 10.62 0.57
CA MET A 70 29.62 12.04 0.49
C MET A 70 28.55 12.98 1.08
N ALA A 71 27.27 12.65 0.94
CA ALA A 71 26.21 13.44 1.56
C ALA A 71 26.17 13.28 3.10
N ALA A 72 26.56 12.12 3.60
CA ALA A 72 26.67 11.87 5.05
C ALA A 72 27.89 12.56 5.68
N SER A 73 29.03 12.62 4.99
CA SER A 73 30.25 13.26 5.49
C SER A 73 30.21 14.80 5.48
N THR A 74 29.34 15.40 4.66
CA THR A 74 29.15 16.87 4.63
C THR A 74 28.22 17.39 5.74
N THR A 75 27.52 16.52 6.46
CA THR A 75 26.60 16.89 7.54
C THR A 75 27.07 16.56 8.94
N LEU A 76 28.16 15.79 9.08
CA LEU A 76 28.76 15.42 10.36
C LEU A 76 30.20 15.93 10.35
N GLY A 77 30.44 17.02 11.10
CA GLY A 77 31.77 17.48 11.38
C GLY A 77 32.55 16.45 12.24
N ASP A 78 33.82 16.34 11.96
CA ASP A 78 34.85 15.50 12.59
C ASP A 78 34.48 14.91 13.96
N SER A 79 34.48 13.59 14.06
CA SER A 79 34.72 12.85 15.28
C SER A 79 35.28 11.44 14.98
N ASP A 80 36.33 11.09 15.69
CA ASP A 80 37.22 9.93 15.54
C ASP A 80 36.61 8.53 15.79
N ASP A 81 35.28 8.38 15.78
CA ASP A 81 34.61 7.13 16.17
C ASP A 81 34.32 6.14 15.02
N LEU A 82 34.74 6.45 13.80
CA LEU A 82 34.48 5.59 12.63
C LEU A 82 35.47 4.45 12.42
N ASN A 83 36.59 4.44 13.15
CA ASN A 83 37.62 3.40 13.00
C ASN A 83 37.40 2.13 13.83
N SER A 84 36.45 2.12 14.75
CA SER A 84 36.15 0.93 15.57
C SER A 84 35.12 -0.03 14.92
N ILE A 85 34.37 0.42 13.92
CA ILE A 85 33.30 -0.40 13.29
C ILE A 85 33.86 -1.24 12.12
N SER A 86 34.95 -0.81 11.49
CA SER A 86 35.55 -1.53 10.35
C SER A 86 36.38 -2.77 10.74
N LYS A 87 36.76 -2.90 12.02
CA LYS A 87 37.60 -4.02 12.50
C LYS A 87 36.78 -5.25 12.96
N VAL A 88 35.50 -5.10 13.23
CA VAL A 88 34.64 -6.21 13.70
C VAL A 88 34.06 -7.03 12.53
N GLU A 89 34.04 -6.50 11.31
CA GLU A 89 33.47 -7.20 10.15
C GLU A 89 34.44 -8.12 9.41
N LEU A 90 35.76 -8.01 9.64
CA LEU A 90 36.76 -8.78 8.91
C LEU A 90 37.14 -10.14 9.53
N ASP A 91 36.81 -10.39 10.81
CA ASP A 91 37.14 -11.64 11.50
C ASP A 91 36.03 -12.69 11.49
N SER A 92 34.83 -12.37 10.98
CA SER A 92 33.71 -13.31 10.91
C SER A 92 33.60 -14.10 9.59
N GLU A 93 34.46 -13.84 8.63
CA GLU A 93 34.39 -14.44 7.28
C GLU A 93 35.17 -15.75 7.11
N LYS A 94 35.91 -16.21 8.15
CA LYS A 94 36.81 -17.38 8.04
C LYS A 94 36.32 -18.69 8.66
N ASN A 95 35.21 -18.72 9.42
CA ASN A 95 34.72 -19.98 10.01
C ASN A 95 33.20 -20.09 9.87
N GLY A 96 32.72 -20.74 8.83
CA GLY A 96 31.27 -21.06 8.76
C GLY A 96 30.72 -21.48 7.40
N ILE A 97 31.45 -22.32 6.66
CA ILE A 97 30.85 -23.02 5.52
C ILE A 97 30.53 -24.43 6.00
N ASN A 98 29.31 -24.65 6.43
CA ASN A 98 28.54 -25.90 6.31
C ASN A 98 27.22 -25.76 7.05
N GLY A 99 26.10 -25.88 6.33
CA GLY A 99 24.78 -26.10 6.90
C GLY A 99 23.70 -25.05 6.62
N PHE A 100 23.41 -24.81 5.37
CA PHE A 100 22.09 -24.27 5.00
C PHE A 100 21.42 -25.19 3.97
N HIS A 101 20.53 -26.03 4.48
CA HIS A 101 19.63 -26.81 3.64
C HIS A 101 18.68 -25.90 2.88
N ASN A 102 18.73 -26.00 1.56
CA ASN A 102 17.82 -25.42 0.58
C ASN A 102 16.37 -25.80 0.86
N THR A 103 15.49 -24.83 1.06
CA THR A 103 14.04 -24.97 0.93
C THR A 103 13.55 -24.25 -0.32
N SER A 104 14.07 -24.62 -1.44
CA SER A 104 13.42 -24.54 -2.73
C SER A 104 12.97 -25.94 -3.10
N SER A 105 11.79 -26.09 -3.68
CA SER A 105 11.29 -27.35 -4.22
C SER A 105 12.34 -27.94 -5.16
N SER A 106 13.21 -28.78 -4.64
CA SER A 106 14.13 -29.58 -5.42
C SER A 106 13.33 -30.73 -6.03
N ILE A 107 13.28 -30.77 -7.35
CA ILE A 107 12.86 -31.94 -8.10
C ILE A 107 14.01 -32.93 -7.97
N GLU A 108 13.91 -33.89 -7.07
CA GLU A 108 14.78 -35.08 -7.07
C GLU A 108 14.17 -36.11 -8.04
N ILE A 109 14.82 -36.30 -9.17
CA ILE A 109 14.49 -37.40 -10.09
C ILE A 109 15.14 -38.65 -9.55
N VAL A 110 14.37 -39.46 -8.83
CA VAL A 110 14.76 -40.82 -8.45
C VAL A 110 13.84 -41.77 -9.22
N ASN A 111 14.42 -42.51 -10.15
CA ASN A 111 13.78 -43.59 -10.92
C ASN A 111 12.53 -43.21 -11.75
N GLY A 112 12.62 -42.18 -12.60
CA GLY A 112 11.65 -41.96 -13.66
C GLY A 112 10.24 -41.50 -13.23
N SER A 113 9.97 -41.28 -11.94
CA SER A 113 8.73 -40.71 -11.43
C SER A 113 9.00 -39.32 -10.83
N GLU A 114 8.44 -38.27 -11.40
CA GLU A 114 8.45 -36.92 -10.80
C GLU A 114 7.74 -36.95 -9.45
N LYS A 115 8.48 -36.76 -8.39
CA LYS A 115 7.91 -36.63 -7.05
C LYS A 115 7.34 -35.22 -6.87
N ILE A 116 6.02 -35.10 -6.96
CA ILE A 116 5.31 -33.84 -6.75
C ILE A 116 5.54 -33.39 -5.31
N SER A 117 6.19 -32.26 -5.12
CA SER A 117 6.33 -31.68 -3.78
C SER A 117 5.01 -31.06 -3.34
N MET A 118 4.40 -31.59 -2.29
CA MET A 118 3.21 -31.03 -1.65
C MET A 118 3.38 -29.53 -1.35
N PRO A 119 2.33 -28.69 -1.49
CA PRO A 119 2.41 -27.29 -1.15
C PRO A 119 2.78 -27.11 0.32
N LYS A 120 3.95 -26.52 0.60
CA LYS A 120 4.42 -26.27 1.97
C LYS A 120 3.82 -24.98 2.49
N VAL A 121 3.38 -24.98 3.75
CA VAL A 121 2.92 -23.75 4.44
C VAL A 121 4.09 -22.77 4.53
N ALA A 122 3.91 -21.54 4.05
CA ALA A 122 4.94 -20.50 4.05
C ALA A 122 5.58 -20.34 5.45
N PRO A 123 6.92 -20.36 5.56
CA PRO A 123 7.61 -20.20 6.84
C PRO A 123 7.45 -18.78 7.36
N TYR A 124 7.59 -18.57 8.67
CA TYR A 124 7.52 -17.23 9.28
C TYR A 124 8.45 -16.20 8.63
N LYS A 125 9.66 -16.62 8.25
CA LYS A 125 10.64 -15.74 7.59
C LYS A 125 10.09 -15.13 6.29
N GLU A 126 9.45 -15.93 5.46
CA GLU A 126 8.87 -15.47 4.19
C GLU A 126 7.68 -14.52 4.44
N LEU A 127 6.81 -14.85 5.39
CA LEU A 127 5.69 -14.00 5.79
C LEU A 127 6.17 -12.67 6.37
N ILE A 128 7.19 -12.68 7.25
CA ILE A 128 7.74 -11.46 7.84
C ILE A 128 8.38 -10.58 6.75
N VAL A 129 9.16 -11.16 5.84
CA VAL A 129 9.76 -10.41 4.73
C VAL A 129 8.68 -9.79 3.85
N PHE A 130 7.66 -10.55 3.47
CA PHE A 130 6.55 -10.04 2.66
C PHE A 130 5.80 -8.90 3.38
N ILE A 131 5.37 -9.14 4.62
CA ILE A 131 4.60 -8.17 5.42
C ILE A 131 5.44 -6.91 5.68
N SER A 132 6.69 -7.04 6.10
CA SER A 132 7.56 -5.88 6.34
C SER A 132 7.79 -5.05 5.10
N THR A 133 8.00 -5.69 3.96
CA THR A 133 8.17 -5.00 2.68
C THR A 133 6.90 -4.28 2.25
N THR A 134 5.74 -4.91 2.42
CA THR A 134 4.45 -4.28 2.09
C THR A 134 4.11 -3.13 3.05
N ILE A 135 4.46 -3.22 4.33
CA ILE A 135 4.36 -2.10 5.27
C ILE A 135 5.18 -0.90 4.77
N ILE A 136 6.43 -1.11 4.36
CA ILE A 136 7.29 -0.03 3.82
C ILE A 136 6.67 0.61 2.59
N ILE A 137 6.11 -0.21 1.67
CA ILE A 137 5.43 0.28 0.46
C ILE A 137 4.25 1.19 0.83
N TRP A 138 3.38 0.75 1.73
CA TRP A 138 2.20 1.53 2.13
C TRP A 138 2.52 2.74 3.00
N LEU A 139 3.56 2.65 3.83
CA LEU A 139 3.97 3.73 4.73
C LEU A 139 4.63 4.90 4.00
N SER A 140 5.19 4.66 2.82
CA SER A 140 5.86 5.69 2.02
C SER A 140 4.94 6.86 1.65
N GLU A 141 3.68 6.60 1.33
CA GLU A 141 2.73 7.63 0.92
C GLU A 141 2.41 8.63 2.06
N PRO A 142 2.05 8.21 3.29
CA PRO A 142 1.91 9.13 4.42
C PRO A 142 3.19 9.91 4.75
N LEU A 143 4.36 9.27 4.62
CA LEU A 143 5.64 9.93 4.89
C LEU A 143 5.96 10.99 3.85
N LEU A 144 5.76 10.70 2.57
CA LEU A 144 5.95 11.68 1.49
C LEU A 144 4.99 12.86 1.65
N SER A 145 3.73 12.61 1.97
CA SER A 145 2.76 13.68 2.25
C SER A 145 3.19 14.61 3.40
N LEU A 146 3.87 14.08 4.42
CA LEU A 146 4.47 14.91 5.49
C LEU A 146 5.64 15.75 4.98
N VAL A 147 6.47 15.20 4.10
CA VAL A 147 7.59 15.92 3.47
C VAL A 147 7.08 17.05 2.60
N ASP A 148 6.14 16.78 1.69
CA ASP A 148 5.49 17.77 0.83
C ASP A 148 4.90 18.92 1.66
N THR A 149 4.13 18.57 2.71
CA THR A 149 3.51 19.55 3.61
C THR A 149 4.57 20.43 4.30
N THR A 150 5.69 19.82 4.72
CA THR A 150 6.76 20.54 5.39
C THR A 150 7.50 21.49 4.44
N ILE A 151 7.79 21.03 3.23
CA ILE A 151 8.52 21.82 2.23
C ILE A 151 7.64 22.96 1.71
N VAL A 152 6.39 22.69 1.38
CA VAL A 152 5.42 23.73 0.98
C VAL A 152 5.24 24.76 2.10
N GLY A 153 5.02 24.32 3.33
CA GLY A 153 4.82 25.22 4.47
C GLY A 153 6.03 26.09 4.86
N LYS A 154 7.24 25.71 4.47
CA LYS A 154 8.47 26.44 4.82
C LYS A 154 9.05 27.25 3.67
N PHE A 155 8.89 26.81 2.43
CA PHE A 155 9.63 27.34 1.28
C PHE A 155 8.75 27.80 0.13
N ALA A 156 7.42 27.70 0.24
CA ALA A 156 6.52 28.10 -0.84
C ALA A 156 6.31 29.64 -0.94
N SER A 157 7.31 30.43 -0.58
CA SER A 157 7.33 31.87 -0.82
C SER A 157 7.60 32.14 -2.29
N SER A 158 6.56 32.07 -3.14
CA SER A 158 6.78 32.24 -4.56
C SER A 158 6.73 33.69 -4.98
N THR A 159 7.74 34.10 -5.73
CA THR A 159 7.83 35.36 -6.45
C THR A 159 6.67 35.61 -7.45
N ASN A 160 5.98 34.54 -7.85
CA ASN A 160 4.89 34.64 -8.84
C ASN A 160 3.49 34.86 -8.24
N ILE A 161 3.32 34.78 -6.92
CA ILE A 161 2.08 35.12 -6.21
C ILE A 161 2.14 36.53 -5.64
N ALA A 162 3.24 37.24 -5.83
CA ALA A 162 3.36 38.65 -5.40
C ALA A 162 2.23 39.54 -5.94
N THR A 163 1.64 39.20 -7.07
CA THR A 163 0.46 39.89 -7.61
C THR A 163 -0.82 39.61 -6.82
N ALA A 164 -0.95 38.43 -6.24
CA ALA A 164 -2.09 38.06 -5.38
C ALA A 164 -1.89 38.49 -3.92
N SER A 165 -0.64 38.49 -3.42
CA SER A 165 -0.31 38.92 -2.05
C SER A 165 -0.50 40.42 -1.83
N ASN A 166 -0.38 41.24 -2.88
CA ASN A 166 -0.74 42.67 -2.82
C ASN A 166 -2.24 42.92 -2.63
N ILE A 167 -3.08 41.90 -2.88
CA ILE A 167 -4.55 41.98 -2.75
C ILE A 167 -4.99 41.47 -1.37
N ILE A 168 -4.21 40.60 -0.71
CA ILE A 168 -4.59 39.99 0.58
C ILE A 168 -3.67 40.50 1.67
N LYS A 169 -3.95 41.72 2.16
CA LYS A 169 -3.21 42.32 3.29
C LYS A 169 -3.35 41.41 4.54
N GLY A 170 -2.23 40.82 4.98
CA GLY A 170 -2.14 40.14 6.27
C GLY A 170 -2.12 38.60 6.27
N VAL A 171 -2.08 37.94 5.09
CA VAL A 171 -1.89 36.48 5.01
C VAL A 171 -0.59 36.18 4.28
N ALA A 172 0.30 35.40 4.90
CA ALA A 172 1.55 34.99 4.27
C ALA A 172 1.30 34.06 3.08
N PRO A 173 2.02 34.20 1.96
CA PRO A 173 1.84 33.36 0.77
C PRO A 173 2.00 31.86 1.06
N GLU A 174 2.92 31.47 1.95
CA GLU A 174 3.15 30.10 2.39
C GLU A 174 1.91 29.53 3.08
N THR A 175 1.25 30.32 3.91
CA THR A 175 0.03 29.91 4.62
C THR A 175 -1.12 29.64 3.65
N LEU A 176 -1.25 30.47 2.61
CA LEU A 176 -2.28 30.30 1.59
C LEU A 176 -2.04 29.02 0.75
N GLN A 177 -0.79 28.77 0.36
CA GLN A 177 -0.42 27.57 -0.38
C GLN A 177 -0.57 26.29 0.46
N LEU A 178 -0.20 26.36 1.73
CA LEU A 178 -0.39 25.24 2.67
C LEU A 178 -1.89 24.96 2.88
N ALA A 179 -2.72 26.00 2.98
CA ALA A 179 -4.17 25.84 3.09
C ALA A 179 -4.79 25.21 1.83
N ALA A 180 -4.21 25.48 0.65
CA ALA A 180 -4.67 24.93 -0.62
C ALA A 180 -4.20 23.46 -0.84
N LEU A 181 -3.07 23.05 -0.26
CA LEU A 181 -2.52 21.70 -0.42
C LEU A 181 -3.47 20.62 0.10
N GLY A 182 -4.11 20.82 1.25
CA GLY A 182 -5.03 19.85 1.83
C GLY A 182 -6.21 19.48 0.92
N PRO A 183 -7.05 20.43 0.50
CA PRO A 183 -8.15 20.18 -0.44
C PRO A 183 -7.68 19.60 -1.77
N ALA A 184 -6.54 20.06 -2.29
CA ALA A 184 -5.98 19.60 -3.55
C ALA A 184 -5.58 18.11 -3.51
N THR A 185 -4.83 17.70 -2.47
CA THR A 185 -4.46 16.30 -2.25
C THR A 185 -5.69 15.45 -1.96
N MET A 186 -6.62 15.93 -1.12
CA MET A 186 -7.85 15.22 -0.81
C MET A 186 -8.67 14.88 -2.07
N LEU A 187 -8.81 15.81 -3.00
CA LEU A 187 -9.51 15.58 -4.27
C LEU A 187 -8.84 14.46 -5.09
N CYS A 188 -7.51 14.56 -5.29
CA CYS A 188 -6.77 13.61 -6.11
C CYS A 188 -6.69 12.22 -5.45
N ASP A 189 -6.36 12.18 -4.16
CA ASP A 189 -6.13 10.92 -3.44
C ASP A 189 -7.43 10.13 -3.27
N ASN A 190 -8.57 10.81 -3.01
CA ASN A 190 -9.87 10.15 -2.98
C ASN A 190 -10.27 9.61 -4.37
N ALA A 191 -9.98 10.36 -5.45
CA ALA A 191 -10.26 9.89 -6.81
C ALA A 191 -9.46 8.63 -7.15
N PHE A 192 -8.17 8.57 -6.76
CA PHE A 192 -7.33 7.39 -6.96
C PHE A 192 -7.75 6.24 -6.04
N TYR A 193 -8.07 6.52 -4.78
CA TYR A 193 -8.53 5.51 -3.83
C TYR A 193 -9.80 4.80 -4.29
N LEU A 194 -10.71 5.52 -4.95
CA LEU A 194 -11.91 4.92 -5.54
C LEU A 194 -11.61 3.87 -6.61
N THR A 195 -10.42 3.87 -7.22
CA THR A 195 -10.01 2.85 -8.21
C THR A 195 -9.32 1.64 -7.57
N TYR A 196 -9.02 1.68 -6.28
CA TYR A 196 -8.29 0.63 -5.57
C TYR A 196 -9.01 -0.73 -5.58
N PHE A 197 -10.35 -0.75 -5.72
CA PHE A 197 -11.11 -1.99 -5.86
C PHE A 197 -10.64 -2.85 -7.06
N LEU A 198 -10.19 -2.21 -8.13
CA LEU A 198 -9.68 -2.92 -9.32
C LEU A 198 -8.35 -3.62 -9.01
N ALA A 199 -7.46 -2.96 -8.26
CA ALA A 199 -6.20 -3.56 -7.80
C ALA A 199 -6.46 -4.77 -6.88
N MET A 200 -7.38 -4.64 -5.92
CA MET A 200 -7.78 -5.74 -5.03
C MET A 200 -8.40 -6.93 -5.80
N ALA A 201 -9.29 -6.65 -6.75
CA ALA A 201 -9.88 -7.67 -7.60
C ALA A 201 -8.81 -8.38 -8.45
N THR A 202 -7.88 -7.62 -9.03
CA THR A 202 -6.75 -8.15 -9.81
C THR A 202 -5.86 -9.04 -8.95
N THR A 203 -5.50 -8.59 -7.74
CA THR A 203 -4.71 -9.39 -6.79
C THR A 203 -5.36 -10.73 -6.50
N ASN A 204 -6.66 -10.76 -6.21
CA ASN A 204 -7.39 -11.99 -5.90
C ASN A 204 -7.48 -12.97 -7.09
N GLN A 205 -7.74 -12.44 -8.29
CA GLN A 205 -7.80 -13.29 -9.49
C GLN A 205 -6.43 -13.85 -9.84
N LEU A 206 -5.42 -12.98 -9.81
CA LEU A 206 -4.07 -13.35 -10.21
C LEU A 206 -3.40 -14.30 -9.19
N ALA A 207 -3.59 -14.08 -7.89
CA ALA A 207 -3.10 -14.99 -6.86
C ALA A 207 -3.68 -16.40 -7.02
N THR A 208 -4.96 -16.50 -7.40
CA THR A 208 -5.61 -17.79 -7.69
C THR A 208 -5.07 -18.42 -8.97
N ALA A 209 -4.90 -17.65 -10.06
CA ALA A 209 -4.34 -18.13 -11.32
C ALA A 209 -2.88 -18.59 -11.15
N SER A 210 -2.10 -17.83 -10.38
CA SER A 210 -0.71 -18.17 -10.02
C SER A 210 -0.63 -19.45 -9.20
N ALA A 211 -1.57 -19.66 -8.26
CA ALA A 211 -1.64 -20.88 -7.46
C ALA A 211 -1.93 -22.13 -8.30
N LYS A 212 -2.71 -21.97 -9.37
CA LYS A 212 -3.04 -23.04 -10.33
C LYS A 212 -1.99 -23.22 -11.43
N SER A 213 -0.94 -22.39 -11.46
CA SER A 213 0.04 -22.32 -12.55
C SER A 213 -0.60 -22.11 -13.95
N ASP A 214 -1.73 -21.40 -13.98
CA ASP A 214 -2.46 -21.08 -15.21
C ASP A 214 -1.92 -19.78 -15.82
N ASP A 215 -0.91 -19.90 -16.67
CA ASP A 215 -0.22 -18.77 -17.29
C ASP A 215 -1.11 -18.01 -18.27
N ALA A 216 -2.02 -18.70 -18.97
CA ALA A 216 -2.98 -18.08 -19.88
C ALA A 216 -3.97 -17.18 -19.09
N LEU A 217 -4.48 -17.65 -17.97
CA LEU A 217 -5.36 -16.88 -17.09
C LEU A 217 -4.61 -15.72 -16.43
N GLN A 218 -3.34 -15.90 -16.02
CA GLN A 218 -2.50 -14.84 -15.47
C GLN A 218 -2.32 -13.71 -16.48
N MET A 219 -1.98 -14.05 -17.71
CA MET A 219 -1.83 -13.10 -18.82
C MET A 219 -3.16 -12.39 -19.12
N LYS A 220 -4.25 -13.16 -19.29
CA LYS A 220 -5.61 -12.63 -19.56
C LYS A 220 -6.05 -11.63 -18.49
N THR A 221 -5.97 -12.02 -17.23
CA THR A 221 -6.38 -11.18 -16.08
C THR A 221 -5.58 -9.89 -16.03
N THR A 222 -4.26 -9.95 -16.21
CA THR A 222 -3.39 -8.77 -16.16
C THR A 222 -3.66 -7.81 -17.32
N SER A 223 -3.74 -8.32 -18.56
CA SER A 223 -3.99 -7.50 -19.75
C SER A 223 -5.36 -6.79 -19.69
N HIS A 224 -6.39 -7.50 -19.24
CA HIS A 224 -7.73 -6.92 -19.07
C HIS A 224 -7.76 -5.87 -17.94
N ALA A 225 -7.12 -6.13 -16.80
CA ALA A 225 -7.06 -5.19 -15.70
C ALA A 225 -6.33 -3.89 -16.10
N LEU A 226 -5.23 -3.99 -16.86
CA LEU A 226 -4.51 -2.82 -17.38
C LEU A 226 -5.36 -2.04 -18.40
N GLY A 227 -6.14 -2.72 -19.26
CA GLY A 227 -7.06 -2.09 -20.19
C GLY A 227 -8.15 -1.29 -19.47
N VAL A 228 -8.78 -1.90 -18.46
CA VAL A 228 -9.80 -1.21 -17.63
C VAL A 228 -9.16 -0.05 -16.84
N ALA A 229 -7.97 -0.24 -16.28
CA ALA A 229 -7.24 0.80 -15.54
C ALA A 229 -6.94 2.03 -16.39
N SER A 230 -6.54 1.83 -17.66
CA SER A 230 -6.27 2.94 -18.57
C SER A 230 -7.53 3.77 -18.87
N ILE A 231 -8.67 3.10 -19.09
CA ILE A 231 -9.97 3.78 -19.29
C ILE A 231 -10.41 4.50 -18.01
N MET A 232 -10.33 3.85 -16.86
CA MET A 232 -10.68 4.46 -15.57
C MET A 232 -9.81 5.69 -15.29
N GLY A 233 -8.51 5.60 -15.56
CA GLY A 233 -7.60 6.73 -15.42
C GLY A 233 -7.99 7.90 -16.33
N LEU A 234 -8.36 7.63 -17.57
CA LEU A 234 -8.84 8.65 -18.50
C LEU A 234 -10.16 9.26 -18.02
N ILE A 235 -11.10 8.46 -17.53
CA ILE A 235 -12.36 8.95 -16.95
C ILE A 235 -12.07 9.87 -15.77
N ILE A 236 -11.17 9.49 -14.85
CA ILE A 236 -10.80 10.32 -13.70
C ILE A 236 -10.15 11.63 -14.17
N THR A 237 -9.26 11.58 -15.15
CA THR A 237 -8.71 12.80 -15.75
C THR A 237 -9.84 13.72 -16.23
N ILE A 238 -10.77 13.20 -17.04
CA ILE A 238 -11.90 13.98 -17.56
C ILE A 238 -12.76 14.53 -16.42
N LEU A 239 -13.07 13.73 -15.40
CA LEU A 239 -13.87 14.17 -14.25
C LEU A 239 -13.17 15.26 -13.43
N ILE A 240 -11.85 15.14 -13.20
CA ILE A 240 -11.07 16.18 -12.52
C ILE A 240 -11.12 17.47 -13.34
N PHE A 241 -10.93 17.41 -14.66
CA PHE A 241 -10.96 18.62 -15.50
C PHE A 241 -12.36 19.23 -15.64
N ALA A 242 -13.42 18.41 -15.67
CA ALA A 242 -14.79 18.88 -15.83
C ALA A 242 -15.40 19.42 -14.52
N TYR A 243 -15.12 18.76 -13.39
CA TYR A 243 -15.82 19.02 -12.12
C TYR A 243 -14.90 19.40 -10.96
N GLY A 244 -13.57 19.35 -11.13
CA GLY A 244 -12.61 19.54 -10.03
C GLY A 244 -12.72 20.90 -9.37
N ASP A 245 -12.93 21.98 -10.12
CA ASP A 245 -13.17 23.31 -9.56
C ASP A 245 -14.43 23.35 -8.68
N THR A 246 -15.54 22.81 -9.17
CA THR A 246 -16.80 22.71 -8.42
C THR A 246 -16.66 21.87 -7.16
N LEU A 247 -15.97 20.72 -7.26
CA LEU A 247 -15.71 19.86 -6.11
C LEU A 247 -14.82 20.52 -5.06
N LEU A 248 -13.81 21.29 -5.49
CA LEU A 248 -12.94 22.05 -4.60
C LEU A 248 -13.71 23.16 -3.87
N HIS A 249 -14.62 23.87 -4.55
CA HIS A 249 -15.51 24.82 -3.90
C HIS A 249 -16.39 24.14 -2.83
N TYR A 250 -16.88 22.94 -3.10
CA TYR A 250 -17.67 22.17 -2.14
C TYR A 250 -16.83 21.68 -0.95
N ILE A 251 -15.60 21.17 -1.20
CA ILE A 251 -14.67 20.68 -0.16
C ILE A 251 -14.24 21.81 0.77
N ILE A 252 -13.86 22.98 0.21
CA ILE A 252 -13.34 24.12 0.98
C ILE A 252 -14.47 24.79 1.76
N GLY A 253 -15.63 24.95 1.14
CA GLY A 253 -16.80 25.61 1.74
C GLY A 253 -16.52 27.05 2.13
N SER A 254 -17.55 27.89 2.21
CA SER A 254 -17.41 29.31 2.54
C SER A 254 -16.94 29.59 3.98
N ARG A 255 -17.17 28.65 4.90
CA ARG A 255 -16.80 28.83 6.33
C ARG A 255 -15.35 28.47 6.64
N GLY A 256 -14.73 27.58 5.87
CA GLY A 256 -13.36 27.11 6.10
C GLY A 256 -12.27 28.04 5.59
N ALA A 257 -12.62 29.03 4.76
CA ALA A 257 -11.69 29.94 4.13
C ALA A 257 -11.78 31.39 4.64
N MET A 258 -12.52 31.65 5.71
CA MET A 258 -12.62 32.98 6.31
C MET A 258 -11.44 33.25 7.25
N VAL A 259 -10.62 34.24 6.93
CA VAL A 259 -9.50 34.70 7.78
C VAL A 259 -9.61 36.21 7.96
N ASN A 260 -9.65 36.68 9.20
CA ASN A 260 -9.77 38.10 9.55
C ASN A 260 -10.93 38.82 8.85
N GLY A 261 -12.06 38.13 8.64
CA GLY A 261 -13.23 38.68 7.94
C GLY A 261 -13.12 38.71 6.40
N MET A 262 -12.03 38.20 5.84
CA MET A 262 -11.84 38.07 4.38
C MET A 262 -12.16 36.62 3.93
N ASP A 263 -12.89 36.51 2.81
CA ASP A 263 -13.16 35.23 2.16
C ASP A 263 -12.00 34.85 1.22
N LEU A 264 -11.22 33.84 1.62
CA LEU A 264 -10.09 33.30 0.84
C LEU A 264 -10.47 32.08 -0.01
N THR A 265 -11.76 31.75 -0.13
CA THR A 265 -12.23 30.57 -0.88
C THR A 265 -11.71 30.58 -2.33
N LYS A 266 -11.89 31.68 -3.05
CA LYS A 266 -11.45 31.78 -4.44
C LYS A 266 -9.95 31.56 -4.66
N PRO A 267 -9.03 32.25 -3.94
CA PRO A 267 -7.59 32.01 -4.12
C PRO A 267 -7.17 30.59 -3.68
N ILE A 268 -7.76 30.03 -2.62
CA ILE A 268 -7.46 28.66 -2.20
C ILE A 268 -7.92 27.66 -3.26
N VAL A 269 -9.13 27.81 -3.81
CA VAL A 269 -9.64 26.96 -4.90
C VAL A 269 -8.73 27.05 -6.13
N ALA A 270 -8.34 28.24 -6.55
CA ALA A 270 -7.48 28.41 -7.73
C ALA A 270 -6.12 27.68 -7.59
N LEU A 271 -5.48 27.82 -6.42
CA LEU A 271 -4.23 27.10 -6.13
C LEU A 271 -4.42 25.58 -6.05
N SER A 272 -5.49 25.13 -5.39
CA SER A 272 -5.84 23.70 -5.30
C SER A 272 -6.14 23.11 -6.68
N TRP A 273 -6.80 23.88 -7.53
CA TRP A 273 -7.13 23.49 -8.89
C TRP A 273 -5.89 23.34 -9.78
N ASP A 274 -4.93 24.24 -9.66
CA ASP A 274 -3.67 24.14 -10.39
C ASP A 274 -2.88 22.88 -10.02
N TYR A 275 -2.87 22.53 -8.74
CA TYR A 275 -2.29 21.27 -8.26
C TYR A 275 -3.04 20.04 -8.82
N ALA A 276 -4.38 20.06 -8.73
CA ALA A 276 -5.23 18.94 -9.14
C ALA A 276 -5.14 18.66 -10.65
N LYS A 277 -5.04 19.70 -11.49
CA LYS A 277 -4.83 19.55 -12.94
C LYS A 277 -3.54 18.77 -13.25
N ILE A 278 -2.43 19.12 -12.60
CA ILE A 278 -1.14 18.47 -12.82
C ILE A 278 -1.23 16.97 -12.45
N ARG A 279 -1.80 16.65 -11.30
CA ARG A 279 -1.99 15.28 -10.87
C ARG A 279 -3.03 14.52 -11.70
N GLY A 280 -4.06 15.20 -12.17
CA GLY A 280 -5.11 14.64 -13.02
C GLY A 280 -4.59 14.13 -14.37
N VAL A 281 -3.65 14.85 -14.99
CA VAL A 281 -3.05 14.45 -16.29
C VAL A 281 -2.36 13.08 -16.21
N ILE A 282 -1.70 12.76 -15.10
CA ILE A 282 -0.97 11.49 -14.96
C ILE A 282 -1.83 10.34 -14.42
N ALA A 283 -3.12 10.57 -14.13
CA ALA A 283 -4.00 9.56 -13.55
C ALA A 283 -4.00 8.23 -14.34
N PRO A 284 -4.04 8.19 -15.69
CA PRO A 284 -4.00 6.93 -16.43
C PRO A 284 -2.75 6.10 -16.12
N ILE A 285 -1.57 6.73 -16.11
CA ILE A 285 -0.29 6.06 -15.83
C ILE A 285 -0.24 5.60 -14.37
N THR A 286 -0.71 6.43 -13.43
CA THR A 286 -0.72 6.11 -12.00
C THR A 286 -1.62 4.92 -11.70
N ILE A 287 -2.83 4.87 -12.26
CA ILE A 287 -3.77 3.76 -12.03
C ILE A 287 -3.28 2.48 -12.70
N MET A 288 -2.69 2.55 -13.89
CA MET A 288 -2.01 1.39 -14.50
C MET A 288 -0.84 0.90 -13.65
N GLY A 289 -0.05 1.81 -13.06
CA GLY A 289 1.02 1.51 -12.11
C GLY A 289 0.50 0.77 -10.87
N MET A 290 -0.64 1.20 -10.33
CA MET A 290 -1.29 0.54 -9.20
C MET A 290 -1.72 -0.91 -9.54
N ILE A 291 -2.22 -1.16 -10.75
CA ILE A 291 -2.51 -2.53 -11.20
C ILE A 291 -1.21 -3.34 -11.37
N ALA A 292 -0.17 -2.76 -11.95
CA ALA A 292 1.12 -3.44 -12.08
C ALA A 292 1.77 -3.76 -10.73
N GLN A 293 1.56 -2.90 -9.71
CA GLN A 293 1.92 -3.19 -8.32
C GLN A 293 1.12 -4.38 -7.77
N ALA A 294 -0.20 -4.41 -7.97
CA ALA A 294 -1.07 -5.50 -7.56
C ALA A 294 -0.64 -6.84 -8.20
N VAL A 295 -0.28 -6.83 -9.48
CA VAL A 295 0.28 -7.99 -10.20
C VAL A 295 1.57 -8.48 -9.55
N SER A 296 2.48 -7.58 -9.20
CA SER A 296 3.73 -7.95 -8.53
C SER A 296 3.49 -8.58 -7.16
N LEU A 297 2.63 -7.98 -6.34
CA LEU A 297 2.32 -8.47 -4.99
C LEU A 297 1.54 -9.80 -5.01
N ALA A 298 0.63 -9.98 -5.96
CA ALA A 298 -0.11 -11.24 -6.14
C ALA A 298 0.81 -12.41 -6.53
N THR A 299 1.89 -12.12 -7.25
CA THR A 299 2.93 -13.10 -7.63
C THR A 299 4.05 -13.22 -6.57
N LEU A 300 3.87 -12.62 -5.38
CA LEU A 300 4.84 -12.56 -4.26
C LEU A 300 6.15 -11.81 -4.59
N ASP A 301 6.17 -11.01 -5.64
CA ASP A 301 7.28 -10.12 -5.94
C ASP A 301 7.10 -8.80 -5.19
N THR A 302 7.71 -8.68 -4.03
CA THR A 302 7.70 -7.44 -3.22
C THR A 302 8.87 -6.51 -3.56
N ARG A 303 9.90 -7.00 -4.26
CA ARG A 303 11.11 -6.23 -4.58
C ARG A 303 10.84 -5.14 -5.59
N THR A 304 10.11 -5.48 -6.65
CA THR A 304 9.77 -4.53 -7.72
C THR A 304 8.97 -3.34 -7.19
N PRO A 305 7.87 -3.52 -6.42
CA PRO A 305 7.16 -2.40 -5.81
C PRO A 305 8.01 -1.60 -4.83
N ALA A 306 8.84 -2.26 -4.01
CA ALA A 306 9.71 -1.56 -3.07
C ALA A 306 10.75 -0.67 -3.78
N LEU A 307 11.35 -1.16 -4.87
CA LEU A 307 12.26 -0.35 -5.69
C LEU A 307 11.53 0.83 -6.35
N ALA A 308 10.33 0.61 -6.89
CA ALA A 308 9.53 1.66 -7.50
C ALA A 308 9.18 2.77 -6.50
N VAL A 309 8.80 2.39 -5.28
CA VAL A 309 8.53 3.32 -4.17
C VAL A 309 9.80 4.08 -3.75
N LEU A 310 10.94 3.40 -3.63
CA LEU A 310 12.21 4.06 -3.31
C LEU A 310 12.55 5.14 -4.35
N VAL A 311 12.42 4.82 -5.63
CA VAL A 311 12.66 5.79 -6.72
C VAL A 311 11.66 6.95 -6.64
N ALA A 312 10.38 6.67 -6.35
CA ALA A 312 9.38 7.71 -6.15
C ALA A 312 9.74 8.64 -4.99
N CYS A 313 10.17 8.10 -3.84
CA CYS A 313 10.60 8.88 -2.68
C CYS A 313 11.76 9.82 -3.04
N ILE A 314 12.77 9.30 -3.74
CA ILE A 314 13.92 10.09 -4.16
C ILE A 314 13.49 11.23 -5.09
N ILE A 315 12.72 10.93 -6.14
CA ILE A 315 12.25 11.93 -7.11
C ILE A 315 11.37 12.99 -6.44
N ASN A 316 10.46 12.58 -5.55
CA ASN A 316 9.56 13.51 -4.87
C ASN A 316 10.34 14.45 -3.95
N VAL A 317 11.16 13.92 -3.03
CA VAL A 317 11.92 14.74 -2.07
C VAL A 317 12.87 15.71 -2.78
N PHE A 318 13.66 15.22 -3.75
CA PHE A 318 14.57 16.09 -4.52
C PHE A 318 13.81 17.05 -5.44
N GLY A 319 12.70 16.60 -6.03
CA GLY A 319 11.82 17.43 -6.85
C GLY A 319 11.21 18.57 -6.04
N ASP A 320 10.71 18.31 -4.84
CA ASP A 320 10.17 19.34 -3.95
C ASP A 320 11.24 20.35 -3.54
N ILE A 321 12.40 19.89 -3.08
CA ILE A 321 13.52 20.78 -2.73
C ILE A 321 13.91 21.65 -3.93
N PHE A 322 13.97 21.09 -5.12
CA PHE A 322 14.37 21.82 -6.31
C PHE A 322 13.26 22.76 -6.82
N LEU A 323 12.04 22.24 -7.05
CA LEU A 323 10.97 23.01 -7.68
C LEU A 323 10.30 23.99 -6.71
N VAL A 324 10.09 23.58 -5.44
CA VAL A 324 9.44 24.44 -4.44
C VAL A 324 10.44 25.41 -3.82
N ALA A 325 11.59 24.92 -3.31
CA ALA A 325 12.50 25.74 -2.52
C ALA A 325 13.49 26.54 -3.38
N LYS A 326 14.04 25.97 -4.49
CA LYS A 326 15.03 26.66 -5.32
C LYS A 326 14.41 27.44 -6.48
N VAL A 327 13.48 26.83 -7.22
CA VAL A 327 12.83 27.47 -8.37
C VAL A 327 11.69 28.39 -7.94
N GLY A 328 11.12 28.18 -6.74
CA GLY A 328 10.06 29.00 -6.19
C GLY A 328 8.69 28.76 -6.84
N MET A 329 8.42 27.58 -7.41
CA MET A 329 7.15 27.24 -8.04
C MET A 329 6.01 27.02 -7.03
N GLY A 330 6.33 26.99 -5.73
CA GLY A 330 5.34 26.78 -4.67
C GLY A 330 4.54 25.49 -4.86
N LEU A 331 3.23 25.55 -4.64
CA LEU A 331 2.32 24.40 -4.72
C LEU A 331 2.32 23.70 -6.09
N ARG A 332 2.52 24.45 -7.20
CA ARG A 332 2.67 23.87 -8.54
C ARG A 332 3.94 23.00 -8.63
N GLY A 333 5.04 23.43 -7.97
CA GLY A 333 6.29 22.69 -7.90
C GLY A 333 6.10 21.35 -7.17
N ALA A 334 5.40 21.36 -6.03
CA ALA A 334 5.05 20.14 -5.30
C ALA A 334 4.17 19.20 -6.14
N ALA A 335 3.17 19.73 -6.87
CA ALA A 335 2.36 18.93 -7.77
C ALA A 335 3.19 18.24 -8.87
N LEU A 336 4.16 18.95 -9.46
CA LEU A 336 5.04 18.41 -10.50
C LEU A 336 6.00 17.35 -9.94
N ALA A 337 6.57 17.58 -8.75
CA ALA A 337 7.45 16.61 -8.08
C ALA A 337 6.70 15.31 -7.78
N THR A 338 5.50 15.41 -7.17
CA THR A 338 4.65 14.25 -6.87
C THR A 338 4.19 13.54 -8.15
N ALA A 339 3.83 14.30 -9.20
CA ALA A 339 3.44 13.75 -10.50
C ALA A 339 4.61 13.00 -11.17
N ALA A 340 5.81 13.58 -11.16
CA ALA A 340 7.00 12.94 -11.72
C ALA A 340 7.39 11.68 -10.94
N ALA A 341 7.32 11.71 -9.61
CA ALA A 341 7.56 10.56 -8.74
C ALA A 341 6.57 9.43 -9.02
N GLY A 342 5.27 9.74 -9.08
CA GLY A 342 4.21 8.78 -9.40
C GLY A 342 4.34 8.20 -10.80
N ALA A 343 4.66 9.02 -11.80
CA ALA A 343 4.89 8.56 -13.17
C ALA A 343 6.12 7.64 -13.25
N ALA A 344 7.24 8.01 -12.63
CA ALA A 344 8.47 7.21 -12.65
C ALA A 344 8.27 5.84 -11.99
N SER A 345 7.65 5.79 -10.79
CA SER A 345 7.35 4.53 -10.12
C SER A 345 6.41 3.66 -10.94
N SER A 346 5.34 4.26 -11.49
CA SER A 346 4.37 3.55 -12.34
C SER A 346 5.02 2.97 -13.60
N LEU A 347 5.91 3.71 -14.26
CA LEU A 347 6.63 3.22 -15.43
C LEU A 347 7.53 2.04 -15.11
N ILE A 348 8.23 2.05 -13.95
CA ILE A 348 9.01 0.91 -13.47
C ILE A 348 8.12 -0.31 -13.30
N LEU A 349 6.99 -0.15 -12.60
CA LEU A 349 6.04 -1.22 -12.33
C LEU A 349 5.43 -1.79 -13.62
N ILE A 350 5.02 -0.93 -14.54
CA ILE A 350 4.45 -1.30 -15.84
C ILE A 350 5.49 -2.05 -16.69
N ARG A 351 6.75 -1.59 -16.71
CA ARG A 351 7.84 -2.27 -17.42
C ARG A 351 8.07 -3.69 -16.91
N GLU A 352 8.14 -3.88 -15.59
CA GLU A 352 8.32 -5.21 -15.00
C GLU A 352 7.07 -6.09 -15.18
N CYS A 353 5.89 -5.51 -15.11
CA CYS A 353 4.63 -6.20 -15.42
C CYS A 353 4.63 -6.69 -16.90
N LYS A 354 5.07 -5.86 -17.84
CA LYS A 354 5.22 -6.26 -19.26
C LYS A 354 6.15 -7.45 -19.43
N LYS A 355 7.26 -7.50 -18.69
CA LYS A 355 8.17 -8.66 -18.71
C LYS A 355 7.51 -9.94 -18.18
N LYS A 356 6.69 -9.83 -17.11
CA LYS A 356 5.92 -10.97 -16.59
C LYS A 356 4.91 -11.47 -17.59
N VAL A 357 4.13 -10.58 -18.20
CA VAL A 357 3.15 -10.94 -19.25
C VAL A 357 3.84 -11.62 -20.44
N ALA A 358 4.99 -11.10 -20.89
CA ALA A 358 5.74 -11.72 -21.98
C ALA A 358 6.24 -13.14 -21.63
N ARG A 359 6.61 -13.41 -20.37
CA ARG A 359 6.97 -14.76 -19.92
C ARG A 359 5.79 -15.71 -19.93
N TRP A 360 4.62 -15.28 -19.41
CA TRP A 360 3.40 -16.09 -19.45
C TRP A 360 2.95 -16.38 -20.89
N GLN A 361 3.07 -15.40 -21.78
CA GLN A 361 2.76 -15.58 -23.20
C GLN A 361 3.68 -16.61 -23.86
N ALA A 362 4.96 -16.65 -23.47
CA ALA A 362 5.90 -17.64 -23.98
C ALA A 362 5.58 -19.06 -23.49
N LEU A 363 4.98 -19.19 -22.29
CA LEU A 363 4.58 -20.48 -21.70
C LEU A 363 3.19 -20.94 -22.19
N ALA A 364 2.34 -20.01 -22.68
CA ALA A 364 1.02 -20.28 -23.22
C ALA A 364 0.91 -19.80 -24.71
N PRO A 365 1.58 -20.44 -25.67
CA PRO A 365 1.74 -19.92 -27.05
C PRO A 365 0.43 -19.84 -27.85
N GLY A 366 -0.64 -20.46 -27.38
CA GLY A 366 -1.96 -20.44 -28.05
C GLY A 366 -2.72 -19.11 -27.88
N ASP A 367 -2.36 -18.26 -26.95
CA ASP A 367 -3.05 -16.99 -26.67
C ASP A 367 -2.13 -15.79 -26.99
N LYS A 368 -2.34 -15.15 -28.14
CA LYS A 368 -1.57 -13.99 -28.62
C LYS A 368 -2.28 -12.68 -28.27
N ARG A 369 -2.42 -12.37 -26.98
CA ARG A 369 -3.06 -11.11 -26.55
C ARG A 369 -2.06 -9.95 -26.47
N PRO A 370 -2.50 -8.71 -26.79
CA PRO A 370 -1.69 -7.53 -26.53
C PRO A 370 -1.54 -7.31 -25.02
N PHE A 371 -0.46 -6.62 -24.62
CA PHE A 371 -0.16 -6.30 -23.23
C PHE A 371 -1.31 -5.53 -22.53
N ILE A 372 -1.97 -4.65 -23.26
CA ILE A 372 -3.17 -3.92 -22.82
C ILE A 372 -4.31 -4.36 -23.72
N SER A 373 -5.33 -4.98 -23.15
CA SER A 373 -6.52 -5.41 -23.89
C SER A 373 -7.78 -5.12 -23.08
N LEU A 374 -8.84 -4.76 -23.77
CA LEU A 374 -10.14 -4.63 -23.12
C LEU A 374 -10.77 -6.02 -22.93
N PRO A 375 -11.46 -6.23 -21.80
CA PRO A 375 -12.19 -7.46 -21.58
C PRO A 375 -13.35 -7.58 -22.56
N ASP A 376 -13.58 -8.78 -23.08
CA ASP A 376 -14.83 -9.14 -23.72
C ASP A 376 -15.99 -9.06 -22.71
N LEU A 377 -17.24 -8.99 -23.19
CA LEU A 377 -18.39 -8.79 -22.32
C LEU A 377 -18.47 -9.83 -21.19
N THR A 378 -18.15 -11.08 -21.45
CA THR A 378 -18.15 -12.17 -20.45
C THR A 378 -17.09 -11.95 -19.38
N SER A 379 -15.87 -11.59 -19.80
CA SER A 379 -14.76 -11.27 -18.89
C SER A 379 -15.03 -9.98 -18.11
N PHE A 380 -15.66 -8.98 -18.73
CA PHE A 380 -16.07 -7.74 -18.08
C PHE A 380 -17.11 -7.99 -16.98
N VAL A 381 -18.16 -8.77 -17.28
CA VAL A 381 -19.17 -9.15 -16.29
C VAL A 381 -18.54 -9.93 -15.13
N THR A 382 -17.60 -10.83 -15.43
CA THR A 382 -16.86 -11.58 -14.39
C THR A 382 -16.04 -10.64 -13.50
N LEU A 383 -15.34 -9.67 -14.11
CA LEU A 383 -14.60 -8.65 -13.37
C LEU A 383 -15.52 -7.80 -12.50
N VAL A 384 -16.67 -7.33 -13.02
CA VAL A 384 -17.65 -6.54 -12.26
C VAL A 384 -18.25 -7.34 -11.11
N LYS A 385 -18.55 -8.63 -11.30
CA LYS A 385 -19.04 -9.51 -10.23
C LYS A 385 -18.03 -9.64 -9.07
N LEU A 386 -16.74 -9.59 -9.36
CA LEU A 386 -15.70 -9.63 -8.33
C LEU A 386 -15.40 -8.23 -7.76
N ALA A 387 -15.26 -7.24 -8.62
CA ALA A 387 -14.85 -5.90 -8.28
C ALA A 387 -15.96 -5.07 -7.63
N GLY A 388 -17.23 -5.27 -8.04
CA GLY A 388 -18.38 -4.54 -7.52
C GLY A 388 -18.60 -4.67 -6.01
N PRO A 389 -18.58 -5.88 -5.44
CA PRO A 389 -18.61 -6.08 -3.99
C PRO A 389 -17.49 -5.36 -3.25
N ILE A 390 -16.27 -5.38 -3.79
CA ILE A 390 -15.10 -4.72 -3.20
C ILE A 390 -15.26 -3.19 -3.28
N PHE A 391 -15.76 -2.67 -4.40
CA PHE A 391 -16.09 -1.24 -4.56
C PHE A 391 -17.11 -0.78 -3.50
N PHE A 392 -18.18 -1.55 -3.29
CA PHE A 392 -19.18 -1.27 -2.25
C PHE A 392 -18.53 -1.16 -0.86
N VAL A 393 -17.60 -2.07 -0.52
CA VAL A 393 -16.87 -2.05 0.75
C VAL A 393 -16.03 -0.77 0.88
N ILE A 394 -15.30 -0.39 -0.17
CA ILE A 394 -14.43 0.81 -0.16
C ILE A 394 -15.27 2.09 -0.01
N VAL A 395 -16.32 2.24 -0.83
CA VAL A 395 -17.22 3.41 -0.74
C VAL A 395 -17.88 3.48 0.63
N GLY A 396 -18.32 2.36 1.16
CA GLY A 396 -18.96 2.33 2.46
C GLY A 396 -18.01 2.69 3.62
N LYS A 397 -16.75 2.24 3.58
CA LYS A 397 -15.72 2.71 4.53
C LYS A 397 -15.57 4.24 4.46
N LEU A 398 -15.47 4.78 3.23
CA LEU A 398 -15.34 6.22 3.01
C LEU A 398 -16.55 6.99 3.56
N VAL A 399 -17.77 6.51 3.31
CA VAL A 399 -19.02 7.10 3.86
C VAL A 399 -19.00 7.09 5.39
N CYS A 400 -18.58 5.99 6.02
CA CYS A 400 -18.50 5.90 7.48
C CYS A 400 -17.54 6.92 8.09
N TYR A 401 -16.32 7.05 7.53
CA TYR A 401 -15.34 8.02 8.03
C TYR A 401 -15.76 9.48 7.77
N SER A 402 -16.39 9.74 6.60
CA SER A 402 -16.95 11.06 6.31
C SER A 402 -18.10 11.42 7.25
N ALA A 403 -18.99 10.46 7.57
CA ALA A 403 -20.07 10.67 8.51
C ALA A 403 -19.56 10.96 9.95
N MET A 404 -18.45 10.31 10.37
CA MET A 404 -17.80 10.66 11.63
C MET A 404 -17.34 12.11 11.66
N THR A 405 -16.65 12.56 10.60
CA THR A 405 -16.13 13.92 10.49
C THR A 405 -17.27 14.94 10.49
N LEU A 406 -18.34 14.69 9.74
CA LEU A 406 -19.54 15.52 9.73
C LEU A 406 -20.18 15.59 11.12
N ARG A 407 -20.27 14.45 11.83
CA ARG A 407 -20.85 14.46 13.18
C ARG A 407 -19.99 15.21 14.18
N VAL A 408 -18.65 15.12 14.07
CA VAL A 408 -17.74 15.87 14.93
C VAL A 408 -17.81 17.38 14.66
N SER A 409 -18.07 17.80 13.43
CA SER A 409 -18.21 19.23 13.10
C SER A 409 -19.37 19.91 13.86
N ASP A 410 -20.38 19.14 14.27
CA ASP A 410 -21.49 19.65 15.09
C ASP A 410 -21.05 20.07 16.51
N PHE A 411 -19.93 19.54 17.00
CA PHE A 411 -19.39 19.85 18.34
C PHE A 411 -18.43 21.05 18.35
N GLY A 412 -18.17 21.67 17.20
CA GLY A 412 -17.37 22.87 17.06
C GLY A 412 -15.95 22.66 16.53
N MET A 413 -15.21 23.74 16.40
CA MET A 413 -13.91 23.79 15.72
C MET A 413 -12.82 22.98 16.43
N MET A 414 -12.71 23.09 17.77
CA MET A 414 -11.67 22.40 18.53
C MET A 414 -11.81 20.87 18.50
N PRO A 415 -13.01 20.28 18.72
CA PRO A 415 -13.24 18.86 18.48
C PRO A 415 -12.93 18.42 17.06
N LEU A 416 -13.30 19.22 16.05
CA LEU A 416 -13.04 18.89 14.65
C LEU A 416 -11.53 18.87 14.32
N ALA A 417 -10.77 19.86 14.80
CA ALA A 417 -9.33 19.89 14.65
C ALA A 417 -8.65 18.70 15.33
N THR A 418 -9.08 18.37 16.58
CA THR A 418 -8.60 17.20 17.31
C THR A 418 -8.93 15.90 16.56
N HIS A 419 -10.15 15.77 16.04
CA HIS A 419 -10.59 14.61 15.27
C HIS A 419 -9.73 14.38 14.01
N ASN A 420 -9.39 15.44 13.29
CA ASN A 420 -8.53 15.35 12.12
C ASN A 420 -7.13 14.82 12.47
N ILE A 421 -6.55 15.24 13.60
CA ILE A 421 -5.29 14.69 14.11
C ILE A 421 -5.46 13.19 14.43
N MET A 422 -6.50 12.85 15.19
CA MET A 422 -6.79 11.46 15.57
C MET A 422 -7.00 10.56 14.37
N LEU A 423 -7.73 11.02 13.34
CA LEU A 423 -7.92 10.24 12.10
C LEU A 423 -6.62 10.02 11.34
N ARG A 424 -5.73 11.02 11.25
CA ARG A 424 -4.42 10.85 10.61
C ARG A 424 -3.58 9.81 11.33
N VAL A 425 -3.55 9.85 12.66
CA VAL A 425 -2.86 8.84 13.48
C VAL A 425 -3.50 7.46 13.31
N PHE A 426 -4.83 7.37 13.29
CA PHE A 426 -5.56 6.12 13.06
C PHE A 426 -5.23 5.52 11.68
N PHE A 427 -5.33 6.29 10.60
CA PHE A 427 -5.02 5.81 9.25
C PHE A 427 -3.56 5.43 9.07
N PHE A 428 -2.63 6.15 9.72
CA PHE A 428 -1.23 5.74 9.76
C PHE A 428 -1.08 4.29 10.27
N PHE A 429 -1.75 3.94 11.37
CA PHE A 429 -1.71 2.58 11.89
C PHE A 429 -2.55 1.57 11.08
N CYS A 430 -3.54 2.03 10.33
CA CYS A 430 -4.31 1.17 9.43
C CYS A 430 -3.46 0.56 8.32
N THR A 431 -2.45 1.27 7.81
CA THR A 431 -1.55 0.78 6.75
C THR A 431 -0.83 -0.51 7.13
N PHE A 432 -0.54 -0.70 8.42
CA PHE A 432 0.03 -1.96 8.92
C PHE A 432 -0.96 -3.12 8.78
N GLY A 433 -2.23 -2.87 9.09
CA GLY A 433 -3.29 -3.90 8.95
C GLY A 433 -3.51 -4.32 7.50
N ASP A 434 -3.49 -3.38 6.58
CA ASP A 434 -3.67 -3.64 5.14
C ASP A 434 -2.61 -4.60 4.59
N SER A 435 -1.38 -4.55 5.12
CA SER A 435 -0.31 -5.48 4.76
C SER A 435 -0.60 -6.93 5.16
N PHE A 436 -1.30 -7.15 6.29
CA PHE A 436 -1.74 -8.49 6.69
C PHE A 436 -2.90 -9.01 5.82
N SER A 437 -3.81 -8.12 5.42
CA SER A 437 -4.86 -8.45 4.46
C SER A 437 -4.26 -8.93 3.13
N LEU A 438 -3.28 -8.19 2.63
CA LEU A 438 -2.59 -8.52 1.39
C LEU A 438 -1.81 -9.83 1.49
N ALA A 439 -1.14 -10.09 2.63
CA ALA A 439 -0.47 -11.37 2.87
C ALA A 439 -1.47 -12.53 2.81
N ALA A 440 -2.62 -12.42 3.47
CA ALA A 440 -3.65 -13.45 3.39
C ALA A 440 -4.15 -13.65 1.94
N GLN A 441 -4.39 -12.58 1.18
CA GLN A 441 -4.83 -12.62 -0.22
C GLN A 441 -3.79 -13.25 -1.16
N SER A 442 -2.50 -13.08 -0.88
CA SER A 442 -1.42 -13.56 -1.76
C SER A 442 -0.98 -15.00 -1.45
N PHE A 443 -0.97 -15.39 -0.16
CA PHE A 443 -0.48 -16.71 0.26
C PHE A 443 -1.59 -17.77 0.36
N LEU A 444 -2.80 -17.40 0.81
CA LEU A 444 -3.86 -18.37 1.04
C LEU A 444 -4.32 -19.11 -0.22
N PRO A 445 -4.46 -18.47 -1.40
CA PRO A 445 -4.81 -19.17 -2.63
C PRO A 445 -3.81 -20.25 -3.02
N LYS A 446 -2.50 -20.05 -2.76
CA LYS A 446 -1.46 -21.06 -3.04
C LYS A 446 -1.64 -22.34 -2.24
N VAL A 447 -2.09 -22.22 -1.00
CA VAL A 447 -2.36 -23.37 -0.14
C VAL A 447 -3.69 -24.04 -0.50
N LEU A 448 -4.70 -23.24 -0.89
CA LEU A 448 -6.04 -23.77 -1.21
C LEU A 448 -6.12 -24.41 -2.60
N TYR A 449 -5.39 -23.88 -3.58
CA TYR A 449 -5.55 -24.23 -5.00
C TYR A 449 -4.25 -24.77 -5.65
N GLY A 450 -3.12 -24.78 -4.94
CA GLY A 450 -1.79 -25.12 -5.47
C GLY A 450 -1.49 -26.62 -5.60
N GLY A 451 -2.42 -27.52 -5.29
CA GLY A 451 -2.22 -28.97 -5.26
C GLY A 451 -2.68 -29.74 -6.53
N GLY A 452 -3.04 -29.06 -7.60
CA GLY A 452 -3.55 -29.71 -8.80
C GLY A 452 -2.59 -29.62 -9.98
N ARG A 453 -1.59 -30.51 -10.10
CA ARG A 453 -1.00 -30.86 -11.41
C ARG A 453 -1.64 -32.16 -11.90
N GLU A 454 -2.09 -32.16 -13.14
CA GLU A 454 -2.44 -33.39 -13.84
C GLU A 454 -1.18 -34.26 -13.93
N GLU A 455 -1.15 -35.41 -13.28
CA GLU A 455 -0.24 -36.48 -13.62
C GLU A 455 -0.77 -37.11 -14.91
N VAL A 456 -0.12 -36.82 -16.03
CA VAL A 456 -0.31 -37.62 -17.24
C VAL A 456 0.37 -38.97 -16.95
N GLY A 457 -0.42 -39.95 -16.55
CA GLY A 457 0.05 -41.30 -16.41
C GLY A 457 0.58 -41.83 -17.75
N ALA A 458 1.59 -42.69 -17.72
CA ALA A 458 2.21 -43.30 -18.91
C ALA A 458 1.21 -44.00 -19.86
N ASN A 459 -0.05 -44.13 -19.47
CA ASN A 459 -1.13 -44.78 -20.25
C ASN A 459 -2.19 -43.83 -20.78
N GLY A 460 -1.95 -42.49 -20.79
CA GLY A 460 -2.88 -41.55 -21.41
C GLY A 460 -4.20 -41.31 -20.67
N ASN A 461 -4.43 -41.96 -19.52
CA ASN A 461 -5.54 -41.67 -18.63
C ASN A 461 -5.11 -40.63 -17.59
N SER A 462 -5.68 -39.45 -17.66
CA SER A 462 -5.48 -38.35 -16.70
C SER A 462 -6.34 -38.62 -15.45
N ASP A 463 -5.80 -39.43 -14.52
CA ASP A 463 -6.35 -39.50 -13.17
C ASP A 463 -5.83 -38.29 -12.37
N VAL A 464 -6.64 -37.24 -12.34
CA VAL A 464 -6.41 -36.06 -11.51
C VAL A 464 -6.56 -36.47 -10.04
N LYS A 465 -5.49 -36.88 -9.38
CA LYS A 465 -5.46 -36.92 -7.90
C LYS A 465 -5.37 -35.48 -7.40
N ALA A 466 -6.53 -34.81 -7.31
CA ALA A 466 -6.63 -33.60 -6.51
C ALA A 466 -6.22 -33.93 -5.07
N SER A 467 -5.27 -33.17 -4.52
CA SER A 467 -4.93 -33.26 -3.09
C SER A 467 -6.23 -33.23 -2.28
N GLU A 468 -6.37 -34.12 -1.28
CA GLU A 468 -7.62 -34.22 -0.54
C GLU A 468 -8.02 -32.87 0.07
N PRO A 469 -9.28 -32.44 -0.06
CA PRO A 469 -9.76 -31.16 0.45
C PRO A 469 -9.49 -30.95 1.96
N LYS A 470 -9.37 -32.03 2.72
CA LYS A 470 -9.06 -32.03 4.16
C LYS A 470 -7.64 -31.54 4.46
N GLU A 471 -6.64 -31.94 3.65
CA GLU A 471 -5.22 -31.58 3.86
C GLU A 471 -4.98 -30.10 3.53
N ASN A 472 -5.56 -29.60 2.45
CA ASN A 472 -5.50 -28.18 2.08
C ASN A 472 -6.12 -27.28 3.15
N THR A 473 -7.21 -27.74 3.79
CA THR A 473 -7.86 -26.99 4.88
C THR A 473 -6.98 -26.94 6.14
N ALA A 474 -6.27 -28.01 6.49
CA ALA A 474 -5.36 -28.04 7.63
C ALA A 474 -4.15 -27.12 7.41
N MET A 475 -3.58 -27.12 6.20
CA MET A 475 -2.49 -26.22 5.81
C MET A 475 -2.94 -24.74 5.81
N ALA A 476 -4.13 -24.45 5.27
CA ALA A 476 -4.71 -23.11 5.29
C ALA A 476 -4.90 -22.59 6.71
N LYS A 477 -5.39 -23.45 7.63
CA LYS A 477 -5.52 -23.14 9.06
C LYS A 477 -4.17 -22.84 9.71
N SER A 478 -3.13 -23.62 9.40
CA SER A 478 -1.77 -23.40 9.90
C SER A 478 -1.19 -22.08 9.40
N LEU A 479 -1.37 -21.76 8.11
CA LEU A 479 -0.96 -20.49 7.53
C LEU A 479 -1.67 -19.31 8.20
N LEU A 480 -2.98 -19.36 8.30
CA LEU A 480 -3.78 -18.31 8.94
C LEU A 480 -3.36 -18.11 10.40
N LYS A 481 -3.11 -19.19 11.16
CA LYS A 481 -2.60 -19.10 12.54
C LYS A 481 -1.29 -18.31 12.60
N ARG A 482 -0.36 -18.53 11.65
CA ARG A 482 0.92 -17.78 11.58
C ARG A 482 0.68 -16.30 11.28
N ILE A 483 -0.17 -15.98 10.31
CA ILE A 483 -0.50 -14.58 9.96
C ILE A 483 -1.20 -13.89 11.13
N PHE A 484 -2.16 -14.56 11.80
CA PHE A 484 -2.85 -14.02 12.98
C PHE A 484 -1.91 -13.76 14.16
N MET A 485 -0.94 -14.62 14.38
CA MET A 485 0.05 -14.43 15.45
C MET A 485 0.88 -13.17 15.18
N LEU A 486 1.38 -13.01 13.95
CA LEU A 486 2.12 -11.81 13.56
C LEU A 486 1.24 -10.55 13.64
N ALA A 487 -0.02 -10.64 13.17
CA ALA A 487 -1.00 -9.54 13.26
C ALA A 487 -1.30 -9.15 14.72
N SER A 488 -1.35 -10.12 15.64
CA SER A 488 -1.58 -9.86 17.07
C SER A 488 -0.41 -9.10 17.70
N VAL A 489 0.82 -9.46 17.39
CA VAL A 489 2.00 -8.73 17.85
C VAL A 489 1.97 -7.29 17.33
N MET A 490 1.70 -7.12 16.03
CA MET A 490 1.58 -5.78 15.41
C MET A 490 0.44 -4.97 16.02
N ALA A 491 -0.70 -5.59 16.28
CA ALA A 491 -1.87 -4.96 16.90
C ALA A 491 -1.55 -4.35 18.27
N VAL A 492 -0.87 -5.12 19.13
CA VAL A 492 -0.46 -4.65 20.47
C VAL A 492 0.57 -3.52 20.36
N THR A 493 1.57 -3.68 19.49
CA THR A 493 2.61 -2.66 19.26
C THR A 493 2.00 -1.35 18.75
N ASN A 494 1.15 -1.42 17.72
CA ASN A 494 0.48 -0.25 17.14
C ASN A 494 -0.42 0.46 18.16
N SER A 495 -1.19 -0.31 18.95
CA SER A 495 -2.06 0.25 19.98
C SER A 495 -1.26 0.98 21.06
N GLY A 496 -0.14 0.41 21.51
CA GLY A 496 0.77 1.04 22.47
C GLY A 496 1.41 2.33 21.95
N LEU A 497 1.88 2.31 20.69
CA LEU A 497 2.44 3.49 20.03
C LEU A 497 1.38 4.58 19.81
N ALA A 498 0.17 4.20 19.38
CA ALA A 498 -0.95 5.14 19.23
C ALA A 498 -1.28 5.84 20.56
N LYS A 499 -1.31 5.10 21.68
CA LYS A 499 -1.47 5.67 23.01
C LYS A 499 -0.41 6.71 23.32
N GLN A 500 0.86 6.37 23.12
CA GLN A 500 1.97 7.29 23.41
C GLN A 500 1.90 8.56 22.56
N ILE A 501 1.52 8.44 21.28
CA ILE A 501 1.34 9.59 20.38
C ILE A 501 0.20 10.47 20.88
N MET A 502 -0.92 9.88 21.30
CA MET A 502 -2.08 10.65 21.78
C MET A 502 -1.83 11.35 23.12
N GLU A 503 -1.20 10.67 24.06
CA GLU A 503 -0.98 11.20 25.42
C GLU A 503 0.23 12.16 25.50
N LYS A 504 1.32 11.87 24.77
CA LYS A 504 2.61 12.57 24.91
C LYS A 504 3.08 13.23 23.61
N GLY A 505 2.68 12.72 22.46
CA GLY A 505 3.12 13.19 21.15
C GLY A 505 2.26 14.30 20.55
N GLY A 506 1.20 14.73 21.21
CA GLY A 506 0.28 15.74 20.69
C GLY A 506 0.96 17.06 20.33
N SER A 507 2.00 17.47 21.08
CA SER A 507 2.80 18.65 20.80
C SER A 507 3.59 18.62 19.47
N PHE A 508 3.70 17.44 18.85
CA PHE A 508 4.23 17.31 17.48
C PHE A 508 3.27 17.91 16.43
N PHE A 509 1.97 17.81 16.67
CA PHE A 509 0.94 18.26 15.73
C PHE A 509 0.48 19.70 15.98
N THR A 510 0.43 20.12 17.26
CA THR A 510 -0.08 21.44 17.64
C THR A 510 0.50 21.92 18.97
N ASN A 511 0.54 23.25 19.17
CA ASN A 511 0.87 23.88 20.45
C ASN A 511 -0.39 24.35 21.19
N ASP A 512 -1.59 24.18 20.64
CA ASP A 512 -2.84 24.60 21.26
C ASP A 512 -3.20 23.67 22.41
N MET A 513 -3.20 24.21 23.63
CA MET A 513 -3.47 23.48 24.87
C MET A 513 -4.89 22.92 24.93
N ALA A 514 -5.88 23.58 24.29
CA ALA A 514 -7.24 23.07 24.22
C ALA A 514 -7.33 21.79 23.36
N ILE A 515 -6.64 21.77 22.22
CA ILE A 515 -6.55 20.59 21.36
C ILE A 515 -5.75 19.48 22.07
N LEU A 516 -4.64 19.80 22.72
CA LEU A 516 -3.82 18.83 23.47
C LEU A 516 -4.62 18.15 24.58
N THR A 517 -5.40 18.91 25.33
CA THR A 517 -6.30 18.40 26.40
C THR A 517 -7.37 17.48 25.80
N LEU A 518 -7.97 17.88 24.68
CA LEU A 518 -8.93 17.01 23.99
C LEU A 518 -8.26 15.73 23.43
N LEU A 519 -7.04 15.82 22.94
CA LEU A 519 -6.30 14.69 22.35
C LEU A 519 -5.94 13.64 23.41
N SER A 520 -5.52 14.08 24.59
CA SER A 520 -5.08 13.22 25.69
C SER A 520 -6.20 12.70 26.62
N ASP A 521 -7.47 13.00 26.33
CA ASP A 521 -8.61 12.49 27.11
C ASP A 521 -8.61 10.95 27.19
N PRO A 522 -8.59 10.36 28.40
CA PRO A 522 -8.42 8.92 28.55
C PRO A 522 -9.48 8.08 27.85
N SER A 523 -10.74 8.56 27.82
CA SER A 523 -11.84 7.82 27.19
C SER A 523 -11.68 7.79 25.67
N ARG A 524 -11.25 8.89 25.02
CA ARG A 524 -11.00 8.94 23.58
C ARG A 524 -9.78 8.11 23.21
N VAL A 525 -8.70 8.22 23.99
CA VAL A 525 -7.50 7.41 23.85
C VAL A 525 -7.85 5.93 23.91
N PHE A 526 -8.68 5.50 24.85
CA PHE A 526 -9.14 4.12 24.99
C PHE A 526 -9.87 3.62 23.73
N PHE A 527 -10.85 4.36 23.20
CA PHE A 527 -11.59 3.94 22.02
C PHE A 527 -10.72 3.93 20.75
N MET A 528 -9.81 4.89 20.64
CA MET A 528 -8.84 4.91 19.55
C MET A 528 -7.88 3.73 19.61
N MET A 529 -7.27 3.48 20.76
CA MET A 529 -6.39 2.33 21.00
C MET A 529 -7.09 1.01 20.66
N GLY A 530 -8.32 0.83 21.14
CA GLY A 530 -9.12 -0.36 20.87
C GLY A 530 -9.39 -0.52 19.37
N SER A 531 -9.67 0.57 18.65
CA SER A 531 -9.87 0.54 17.20
C SER A 531 -8.60 0.17 16.47
N VAL A 532 -7.44 0.70 16.86
CA VAL A 532 -6.12 0.38 16.29
C VAL A 532 -5.73 -1.06 16.62
N LEU A 533 -6.00 -1.54 17.84
CA LEU A 533 -5.73 -2.92 18.26
C LEU A 533 -6.47 -3.94 17.40
N LEU A 534 -7.75 -3.70 17.13
CA LEU A 534 -8.58 -4.63 16.36
C LEU A 534 -8.26 -4.63 14.87
N HIS A 535 -7.73 -3.51 14.33
CA HIS A 535 -7.60 -3.31 12.89
C HIS A 535 -6.75 -4.38 12.17
N PRO A 536 -5.51 -4.73 12.58
CA PRO A 536 -4.71 -5.74 11.90
C PRO A 536 -5.37 -7.13 11.91
N LEU A 537 -6.10 -7.46 12.98
CA LEU A 537 -6.84 -8.72 13.09
C LEU A 537 -8.01 -8.76 12.11
N ILE A 538 -8.81 -7.69 12.06
CA ILE A 538 -9.94 -7.56 11.14
C ILE A 538 -9.45 -7.62 9.70
N MET A 539 -8.36 -6.93 9.36
CA MET A 539 -7.82 -6.93 8.01
C MET A 539 -7.27 -8.28 7.60
N THR A 540 -6.69 -9.06 8.53
CA THR A 540 -6.31 -10.46 8.27
C THR A 540 -7.52 -11.33 7.94
N MET A 541 -8.62 -11.18 8.69
CA MET A 541 -9.87 -11.90 8.41
C MET A 541 -10.50 -11.48 7.09
N GLU A 542 -10.55 -10.16 6.82
CA GLU A 542 -11.05 -9.60 5.56
C GLU A 542 -10.25 -10.14 4.37
N GLY A 543 -8.92 -10.12 4.45
CA GLY A 543 -8.03 -10.69 3.42
C GLY A 543 -8.28 -12.17 3.18
N SER A 544 -8.57 -12.93 4.25
CA SER A 544 -8.91 -14.36 4.15
C SER A 544 -10.26 -14.61 3.47
N ILE A 545 -11.26 -13.78 3.76
CA ILE A 545 -12.59 -13.81 3.12
C ILE A 545 -12.48 -13.45 1.64
N LEU A 546 -11.66 -12.44 1.31
CA LEU A 546 -11.36 -12.04 -0.06
C LEU A 546 -10.64 -13.16 -0.83
N ALA A 547 -9.61 -13.78 -0.23
CA ALA A 547 -8.85 -14.88 -0.83
C ALA A 547 -9.72 -16.09 -1.14
N THR A 548 -10.73 -16.36 -0.31
CA THR A 548 -11.71 -17.44 -0.54
C THR A 548 -12.89 -17.01 -1.41
N ARG A 549 -12.90 -15.78 -1.94
CA ARG A 549 -13.94 -15.18 -2.79
C ARG A 549 -15.33 -15.21 -2.19
N ASP A 550 -15.45 -15.11 -0.87
CA ASP A 550 -16.74 -15.07 -0.15
C ASP A 550 -17.32 -13.65 -0.13
N LEU A 551 -17.54 -13.10 -1.33
CA LEU A 551 -17.87 -11.70 -1.54
C LEU A 551 -19.30 -11.37 -1.11
N GLY A 552 -20.24 -12.31 -1.25
CA GLY A 552 -21.61 -12.12 -0.80
C GLY A 552 -21.70 -11.92 0.71
N PHE A 553 -20.97 -12.74 1.47
CA PHE A 553 -20.84 -12.55 2.91
C PHE A 553 -20.18 -11.20 3.25
N LEU A 554 -19.11 -10.84 2.54
CA LEU A 554 -18.38 -9.60 2.78
C LEU A 554 -19.27 -8.37 2.64
N VAL A 555 -20.05 -8.28 1.54
CA VAL A 555 -21.01 -7.18 1.30
C VAL A 555 -22.08 -7.14 2.38
N GLY A 556 -22.68 -8.28 2.72
CA GLY A 556 -23.71 -8.36 3.75
C GLY A 556 -23.19 -7.94 5.13
N ALA A 557 -22.01 -8.41 5.51
CA ALA A 557 -21.37 -8.06 6.77
C ALA A 557 -21.00 -6.57 6.83
N TYR A 558 -20.48 -5.99 5.74
CA TYR A 558 -20.23 -4.56 5.66
C TYR A 558 -21.52 -3.74 5.70
N GLY A 559 -22.53 -4.11 4.91
CA GLY A 559 -23.83 -3.44 4.94
C GLY A 559 -24.43 -3.40 6.33
N PHE A 560 -24.41 -4.54 7.05
CA PHE A 560 -24.87 -4.64 8.43
C PHE A 560 -24.07 -3.74 9.39
N THR A 561 -22.75 -3.84 9.37
CA THR A 561 -21.89 -3.10 10.31
C THR A 561 -21.87 -1.59 10.03
N MET A 562 -21.96 -1.17 8.76
CA MET A 562 -22.08 0.23 8.37
C MET A 562 -23.43 0.81 8.82
N THR A 563 -24.53 0.08 8.64
CA THR A 563 -25.85 0.52 9.11
C THR A 563 -25.85 0.75 10.61
N ILE A 564 -25.23 -0.15 11.38
CA ILE A 564 -25.09 0.04 12.83
C ILE A 564 -24.27 1.29 13.13
N MET A 565 -23.11 1.46 12.48
CA MET A 565 -22.25 2.61 12.73
C MET A 565 -22.96 3.93 12.43
N LEU A 566 -23.61 4.05 11.27
CA LEU A 566 -24.36 5.24 10.87
C LEU A 566 -25.53 5.52 11.83
N SER A 567 -26.22 4.47 12.29
CA SER A 567 -27.30 4.58 13.30
C SER A 567 -26.75 5.06 14.63
N LEU A 568 -25.61 4.53 15.09
CA LEU A 568 -24.95 5.01 16.32
C LEU A 568 -24.56 6.48 16.19
N LEU A 569 -23.96 6.88 15.06
CA LEU A 569 -23.59 8.28 14.81
C LEU A 569 -24.80 9.22 14.82
N LYS A 570 -25.92 8.78 14.27
CA LYS A 570 -27.14 9.60 14.20
C LYS A 570 -27.88 9.69 15.53
N PHE A 571 -28.06 8.57 16.23
CA PHE A 571 -28.99 8.47 17.36
C PHE A 571 -28.31 8.36 18.74
N SER A 572 -27.04 7.98 18.81
CA SER A 572 -26.34 7.67 20.08
C SER A 572 -25.11 8.52 20.33
N THR A 573 -24.86 9.59 19.57
CA THR A 573 -23.69 10.44 19.76
C THR A 573 -24.08 11.86 20.16
N ASN A 574 -23.90 12.19 21.45
CA ASN A 574 -24.15 13.51 22.02
C ASN A 574 -22.84 14.21 22.45
N SER A 575 -21.68 13.57 22.21
CA SER A 575 -20.38 14.13 22.53
C SER A 575 -19.31 13.62 21.57
N PHE A 576 -18.19 14.35 21.46
CA PHE A 576 -17.06 14.00 20.63
C PHE A 576 -16.49 12.59 20.94
N THR A 577 -16.39 12.23 22.23
CA THR A 577 -15.91 10.90 22.66
C THR A 577 -16.81 9.77 22.16
N GLN A 578 -18.13 10.00 22.09
CA GLN A 578 -19.07 8.98 21.62
C GLN A 578 -18.95 8.68 20.12
N VAL A 579 -18.44 9.61 19.32
CA VAL A 579 -18.14 9.36 17.90
C VAL A 579 -17.02 8.31 17.78
N TRP A 580 -15.96 8.40 18.59
CA TRP A 580 -14.89 7.40 18.61
C TRP A 580 -15.33 6.07 19.23
N ARG A 581 -16.29 6.10 20.19
CA ARG A 581 -16.96 4.88 20.65
C ARG A 581 -17.73 4.18 19.52
N ALA A 582 -18.39 4.93 18.63
CA ALA A 582 -19.08 4.34 17.47
C ALA A 582 -18.10 3.67 16.51
N LEU A 583 -16.92 4.26 16.26
CA LEU A 583 -15.86 3.61 15.46
C LEU A 583 -15.36 2.32 16.13
N PHE A 584 -15.10 2.37 17.44
CA PHE A 584 -14.67 1.18 18.18
C PHE A 584 -15.72 0.06 18.11
N ALA A 585 -17.00 0.39 18.29
CA ALA A 585 -18.10 -0.56 18.16
C ALA A 585 -18.17 -1.17 16.74
N PHE A 586 -17.99 -0.35 15.70
CA PHE A 586 -17.91 -0.81 14.31
C PHE A 586 -16.76 -1.81 14.11
N GLN A 587 -15.57 -1.54 14.65
CA GLN A 587 -14.44 -2.45 14.60
C GLN A 587 -14.70 -3.74 15.40
N ALA A 588 -15.25 -3.62 16.60
CA ALA A 588 -15.54 -4.78 17.46
C ALA A 588 -16.58 -5.72 16.82
N ILE A 589 -17.67 -5.19 16.28
CA ILE A 589 -18.71 -5.99 15.61
C ILE A 589 -18.14 -6.69 14.37
N ARG A 590 -17.35 -5.97 13.55
CA ARG A 590 -16.67 -6.58 12.40
C ARG A 590 -15.73 -7.70 12.81
N SER A 591 -14.96 -7.50 13.89
CA SER A 591 -14.06 -8.53 14.42
C SER A 591 -14.80 -9.83 14.76
N VAL A 592 -15.97 -9.71 15.41
CA VAL A 592 -16.82 -10.88 15.75
C VAL A 592 -17.41 -11.53 14.50
N VAL A 593 -17.99 -10.72 13.61
CA VAL A 593 -18.68 -11.22 12.40
C VAL A 593 -17.70 -11.92 11.45
N PHE A 594 -16.55 -11.29 11.19
CA PHE A 594 -15.51 -11.87 10.31
C PHE A 594 -14.84 -13.08 10.97
N GLY A 595 -14.55 -12.99 12.29
CA GLY A 595 -13.95 -14.09 13.05
C GLY A 595 -14.83 -15.34 13.03
N ALA A 596 -16.13 -15.19 13.27
CA ALA A 596 -17.09 -16.30 13.20
C ALA A 596 -17.10 -16.96 11.81
N ARG A 597 -17.05 -16.16 10.73
CA ARG A 597 -17.02 -16.69 9.36
C ARG A 597 -15.74 -17.45 9.03
N VAL A 598 -14.58 -16.87 9.34
CA VAL A 598 -13.28 -17.51 9.12
C VAL A 598 -13.17 -18.79 9.93
N PHE A 599 -13.60 -18.78 11.19
CA PHE A 599 -13.63 -19.96 12.04
C PHE A 599 -14.54 -21.06 11.49
N ALA A 600 -15.75 -20.70 11.02
CA ALA A 600 -16.69 -21.67 10.43
C ALA A 600 -16.10 -22.35 9.19
N LYS A 601 -15.39 -21.59 8.33
CA LYS A 601 -14.77 -22.14 7.11
C LYS A 601 -13.52 -22.99 7.39
N THR A 602 -12.86 -22.78 8.52
CA THR A 602 -11.68 -23.56 8.91
C THR A 602 -12.01 -24.80 9.76
N ARG A 603 -13.27 -24.99 10.14
CA ARG A 603 -13.71 -26.25 10.75
C ARG A 603 -13.76 -27.32 9.67
N THR A 604 -13.02 -28.42 9.89
CA THR A 604 -13.23 -29.65 9.12
C THR A 604 -14.67 -30.11 9.32
N PRO A 605 -15.38 -30.57 8.26
CA PRO A 605 -16.65 -31.22 8.45
C PRO A 605 -16.47 -32.35 9.47
N LYS A 606 -17.26 -32.35 10.54
CA LYS A 606 -17.37 -33.55 11.37
C LYS A 606 -17.82 -34.68 10.43
N GLU A 607 -17.10 -35.79 10.43
CA GLU A 607 -17.59 -37.01 9.82
C GLU A 607 -18.97 -37.27 10.39
N SER A 608 -20.00 -37.24 9.55
CA SER A 608 -21.30 -37.79 9.88
C SER A 608 -21.07 -39.33 9.89
N ASN A 609 -20.95 -39.90 11.10
CA ASN A 609 -21.08 -41.32 11.26
C ASN A 609 -22.45 -41.81 10.78
#